data_4f100488abc7f93af176b507bf8bf9dd
#
_entry.id   4f100488abc7f93af176b507bf8bf9dd
#
_cell.length_a   1.000
_cell.length_b   1.000
_cell.length_c   1.000
_cell.angle_alpha   90.00
_cell.angle_beta   90.00
_cell.angle_gamma   90.00
#
_symmetry.space_group_name_H-M   'P 1'
#
loop_
_entity.id
_entity.type
_entity.pdbx_description
1 polymer ?
#
loop_
_entity_poly.entity_id
_entity_poly.type
_entity_poly.pdbx_seq_one_letter_code
_entity_poly.pdbx_strand_id
1 'polypeptide(L)' 'MRDLRRRARLTQLEFAARLGVPVETIRNWEQGKRAPRGPARALLAVIAHSPETVFAALATDEPSPA' A
#
# COMPACT_ATOMS: atom_id res chain seq x y z
N MET A 1 -6.47 3.55 -7.01
CA MET A 1 -5.22 3.54 -6.25
C MET A 1 -5.01 4.79 -5.43
N ARG A 2 -5.08 5.96 -6.03
CA ARG A 2 -4.94 7.20 -5.27
C ARG A 2 -5.97 7.32 -4.16
N ASP A 3 -7.18 6.85 -4.40
CA ASP A 3 -8.22 6.97 -3.41
C ASP A 3 -7.92 6.19 -2.14
N LEU A 4 -7.33 5.02 -2.29
CA LEU A 4 -6.95 4.23 -1.13
C LEU A 4 -5.94 4.96 -0.28
N ARG A 5 -4.95 5.55 -0.94
CA ARG A 5 -3.90 6.27 -0.27
C ARG A 5 -4.46 7.51 0.43
N ARG A 6 -5.34 8.23 -0.24
CA ARG A 6 -5.93 9.45 0.32
C ARG A 6 -6.79 9.14 1.54
N ARG A 7 -7.52 8.06 1.49
CA ARG A 7 -8.34 7.67 2.64
C ARG A 7 -7.48 7.42 3.86
N ALA A 8 -6.29 6.89 3.65
CA ALA A 8 -5.38 6.62 4.75
C ALA A 8 -4.53 7.83 5.10
N ARG A 9 -4.66 8.93 4.34
CA ARG A 9 -3.89 10.14 4.55
C ARG A 9 -2.39 9.89 4.47
N LEU A 10 -2.00 9.08 3.51
CA LEU A 10 -0.60 8.73 3.31
C LEU A 10 -0.08 9.37 2.04
N THR A 11 1.18 9.79 2.08
CA THR A 11 1.86 10.22 0.86
C THR A 11 2.23 8.99 0.05
N GLN A 12 2.67 9.22 -1.19
CA GLN A 12 3.14 8.10 -2.01
C GLN A 12 4.28 7.36 -1.33
N LEU A 13 5.19 8.11 -0.75
CA LEU A 13 6.33 7.51 -0.08
C LEU A 13 5.91 6.69 1.12
N GLU A 14 5.01 7.22 1.93
CA GLU A 14 4.52 6.50 3.09
C GLU A 14 3.77 5.23 2.69
N PHE A 15 2.95 5.33 1.66
CA PHE A 15 2.20 4.19 1.18
C PHE A 15 3.14 3.10 0.67
N ALA A 16 4.15 3.51 -0.09
CA ALA A 16 5.14 2.57 -0.60
C ALA A 16 5.88 1.89 0.54
N ALA A 17 6.25 2.66 1.56
CA ALA A 17 6.96 2.09 2.71
C ALA A 17 6.11 1.06 3.44
N ARG A 18 4.83 1.34 3.57
CA ARG A 18 3.94 0.39 4.25
C ARG A 18 3.77 -0.90 3.48
N LEU A 19 3.74 -0.80 2.15
CA LEU A 19 3.59 -1.98 1.33
C LEU A 19 4.91 -2.69 1.08
N GLY A 20 6.02 -2.06 1.40
CA GLY A 20 7.32 -2.67 1.16
C GLY A 20 7.74 -2.64 -0.30
N VAL A 21 7.29 -1.64 -1.05
CA VAL A 21 7.67 -1.52 -2.46
C VAL A 21 8.32 -0.16 -2.69
N PRO A 22 9.08 -0.01 -3.78
CA PRO A 22 9.66 1.28 -4.12
C PRO A 22 8.57 2.30 -4.43
N VAL A 23 8.83 3.56 -4.09
CA VAL A 23 7.85 4.62 -4.36
C VAL A 23 7.58 4.74 -5.85
N GLU A 24 8.56 4.42 -6.68
CA GLU A 24 8.40 4.45 -8.12
C GLU A 24 7.30 3.49 -8.56
N THR A 25 7.19 2.36 -7.89
CA THR A 25 6.15 1.38 -8.19
C THR A 25 4.78 1.98 -7.93
N ILE A 26 4.63 2.70 -6.82
CA ILE A 26 3.36 3.36 -6.51
C ILE A 26 3.03 4.40 -7.57
N ARG A 27 4.02 5.17 -7.99
CA ARG A 27 3.80 6.18 -9.03
C ARG A 27 3.35 5.55 -10.33
N ASN A 28 3.98 4.43 -10.72
CA ASN A 28 3.62 3.75 -11.95
C ASN A 28 2.19 3.23 -11.90
N TRP A 29 1.79 2.70 -10.78
CA TRP A 29 0.42 2.22 -10.62
C TRP A 29 -0.57 3.38 -10.71
N GLU A 30 -0.28 4.49 -10.07
CA GLU A 30 -1.18 5.64 -10.06
C GLU A 30 -1.26 6.31 -11.42
N GLN A 31 -0.18 6.24 -12.19
CA GLN A 31 -0.16 6.83 -13.52
C GLN A 31 -0.66 5.88 -14.61
N GLY A 32 -0.96 4.66 -14.24
CA GLY A 32 -1.45 3.70 -15.21
C GLY A 32 -0.37 3.10 -16.09
N LYS A 33 0.90 3.33 -15.76
CA LYS A 33 1.98 2.77 -16.56
C LYS A 33 2.13 1.28 -16.33
N ARG A 34 1.83 0.82 -15.14
CA ARG A 34 1.86 -0.59 -14.81
C ARG A 34 0.74 -0.89 -13.87
N ALA A 35 0.23 -2.10 -13.94
CA ALA A 35 -0.81 -2.53 -13.03
C ALA A 35 -0.21 -3.42 -11.95
N PRO A 36 -0.73 -3.38 -10.73
CA PRO A 36 -0.30 -4.30 -9.68
C PRO A 36 -0.58 -5.73 -10.11
N ARG A 37 0.30 -6.64 -9.75
CA ARG A 37 0.15 -8.04 -10.10
C ARG A 37 0.42 -8.92 -8.90
N GLY A 38 -0.13 -10.13 -8.95
CA GLY A 38 0.15 -11.14 -7.96
C GLY A 38 -0.18 -10.68 -6.55
N PRO A 39 0.75 -10.86 -5.62
CA PRO A 39 0.49 -10.49 -4.23
C PRO A 39 0.15 -9.03 -4.05
N ALA A 40 0.73 -8.15 -4.85
CA ALA A 40 0.42 -6.72 -4.74
C ALA A 40 -1.03 -6.45 -5.07
N ARG A 41 -1.54 -7.12 -6.10
CA ARG A 41 -2.93 -6.95 -6.48
C ARG A 41 -3.85 -7.45 -5.37
N ALA A 42 -3.52 -8.60 -4.79
CA ALA A 42 -4.31 -9.16 -3.72
C ALA A 42 -4.29 -8.24 -2.50
N LEU A 43 -3.13 -7.71 -2.15
CA LEU A 43 -3.00 -6.81 -1.03
C LEU A 43 -3.84 -5.55 -1.24
N LEU A 44 -3.79 -4.98 -2.43
CA LEU A 44 -4.58 -3.79 -2.71
C LEU A 44 -6.07 -4.07 -2.63
N ALA A 45 -6.51 -5.25 -3.03
CA ALA A 45 -7.90 -5.63 -2.92
C ALA A 45 -8.32 -5.71 -1.45
N VAL A 46 -7.47 -6.25 -0.60
CA VAL A 46 -7.75 -6.34 0.82
C VAL A 46 -7.78 -4.94 1.44
N ILE A 47 -6.87 -4.08 1.02
CA ILE A 47 -6.84 -2.71 1.50
C ILE A 47 -8.13 -1.99 1.11
N ALA A 48 -8.59 -2.20 -0.11
CA ALA A 48 -9.82 -1.56 -0.56
C ALA A 48 -11.02 -1.99 0.26
N HIS A 49 -11.00 -3.24 0.71
CA HIS A 49 -12.11 -3.79 1.48
C HIS A 49 -12.04 -3.38 2.95
N SER A 50 -10.86 -3.39 3.54
CA SER A 50 -10.70 -3.08 4.96
C SER A 50 -9.44 -2.26 5.19
N PRO A 51 -9.46 -0.99 4.75
CA PRO A 51 -8.24 -0.18 4.83
C PRO A 51 -7.75 0.02 6.26
N GLU A 52 -8.65 0.22 7.19
CA GLU A 52 -8.25 0.50 8.56
C GLU A 52 -7.52 -0.68 9.20
N THR A 53 -8.04 -1.86 8.99
CA THR A 53 -7.44 -3.06 9.54
C THR A 53 -6.06 -3.30 8.95
N VAL A 54 -5.95 -3.16 7.63
CA VAL A 54 -4.68 -3.42 6.96
C VAL A 54 -3.64 -2.40 7.37
N PHE A 55 -3.99 -1.12 7.36
CA PHE A 55 -3.01 -0.10 7.71
C PHE A 55 -2.62 -0.15 9.17
N ALA A 56 -3.51 -0.55 10.04
CA ALA A 56 -3.16 -0.75 11.43
C ALA A 56 -2.13 -1.87 11.57
N ALA A 57 -2.34 -2.94 10.84
CA ALA A 57 -1.39 -4.06 10.86
C ALA A 57 -0.04 -3.65 10.29
N LEU A 58 -0.05 -2.89 9.20
CA LEU A 58 1.19 -2.48 8.57
C LEU A 58 1.91 -1.39 9.33
N ALA A 59 1.17 -0.64 10.12
CA ALA A 59 1.79 0.43 10.89
C ALA A 59 2.48 -0.07 12.13
N THR A 60 2.18 -1.25 12.56
CA THR A 60 2.84 -1.84 13.68
C THR A 60 4.17 -2.24 13.22
N ASP A 61 5.13 -1.42 13.31
CA ASP A 61 6.42 -1.80 12.88
C ASP A 61 7.14 -2.39 14.00
N GLU A 62 6.54 -3.20 14.71
CA GLU A 62 7.17 -3.99 15.63
C GLU A 62 8.18 -4.78 14.97
N PRO A 63 9.39 -4.57 15.21
CA PRO A 63 10.41 -5.37 14.61
C PRO A 63 10.05 -6.73 15.00
N SER A 64 9.80 -7.49 14.06
CA SER A 64 9.47 -8.81 14.29
C SER A 64 10.50 -9.38 15.15
N PRO A 65 10.17 -9.89 16.24
CA PRO A 65 11.15 -10.44 17.13
C PRO A 65 11.71 -11.69 16.60
N ALA A 66 11.39 -12.16 15.61
CA ALA A 66 11.97 -13.40 15.22
C ALA A 66 13.24 -13.27 14.59
#